data_9e3509942b8c8efbd6712220fb11cec1
#
_entry.id   9e3509942b8c8efbd6712220fb11cec1
#
_cell.length_a   1.000
_cell.length_b   1.000
_cell.length_c   1.000
_cell.angle_alpha   90.00
_cell.angle_beta   90.00
_cell.angle_gamma   90.00
#
_symmetry.space_group_name_H-M   'P 1'
#
loop_
_entity.id
_entity.type
_entity.pdbx_description
1 polymer ?
#
loop_
_entity_poly.entity_id
_entity_poly.type
_entity_poly.pdbx_seq_one_letter_code
_entity_poly.pdbx_strand_id
1 'polypeptide(L)'
;MKHIIILGDGMADWPAESLGNKTLLQYSSTPYMDKLAAMGRTGRLITVAPGFHPGSEVANMSVMGYNLPKVYEGRGPLEAASIGVELQPGDMAMRCNIICIEDEKIKNHSAGHITTEEADVLVKYLDEKLGSDRIHFYTGVQYRHLLVIKGGNKQLDCTPPHDVPLQPFRPLMVKAEVPEAQETAGLINNLILASQELLADHPVNQKRIAEGKDPANSIWPWSPGYRPQMEPLSEKYPAIQKGSVISAVDLINGIGHYAGLRRIAVEGATGLYNTNYENKVAAALEALKTDDFVYLHIEASDEAGHEGDFKLKQFTIENLDKRVVRPVYEAVKDWDEPVAIAVLPDHPTPCELRTHTAEPVPFLIYYPGIEPDCVQTFDEVACVEGSYGILKEDEFMNEFMKK
;
A
#
# COMPACT_ATOMS: atom_id res chain seq x y z
N MET A 1 -6.97 -16.80 -21.69
CA MET A 1 -5.75 -16.86 -20.84
C MET A 1 -6.03 -16.12 -19.55
N LYS A 2 -5.64 -16.67 -18.43
CA LYS A 2 -5.73 -16.03 -17.12
C LYS A 2 -4.42 -15.32 -16.75
N HIS A 3 -4.46 -14.39 -15.82
CA HIS A 3 -3.31 -13.56 -15.46
C HIS A 3 -3.14 -13.50 -13.94
N ILE A 4 -1.92 -13.63 -13.47
CA ILE A 4 -1.57 -13.41 -12.05
C ILE A 4 -0.35 -12.51 -11.96
N ILE A 5 -0.47 -11.45 -11.16
CA ILE A 5 0.67 -10.65 -10.71
C ILE A 5 1.03 -11.11 -9.30
N ILE A 6 2.29 -11.51 -9.12
CA ILE A 6 2.88 -11.81 -7.82
C ILE A 6 3.79 -10.63 -7.48
N LEU A 7 3.37 -9.83 -6.54
CA LEU A 7 4.08 -8.63 -6.13
C LEU A 7 4.77 -8.85 -4.79
N GLY A 8 6.10 -8.71 -4.79
CA GLY A 8 6.92 -8.68 -3.58
C GLY A 8 7.20 -7.23 -3.19
N ASP A 9 6.43 -6.70 -2.25
CA ASP A 9 6.53 -5.32 -1.80
C ASP A 9 7.96 -5.00 -1.30
N GLY A 10 8.52 -3.90 -1.78
CA GLY A 10 9.83 -3.43 -1.39
C GLY A 10 10.99 -4.39 -1.68
N MET A 11 10.79 -5.42 -2.52
CA MET A 11 11.76 -6.50 -2.73
C MET A 11 13.07 -6.03 -3.35
N ALA A 12 13.04 -5.00 -4.19
CA ALA A 12 14.25 -4.42 -4.79
C ALA A 12 15.11 -3.70 -3.75
N ASP A 13 16.43 -3.70 -3.99
CA ASP A 13 17.41 -3.13 -3.06
C ASP A 13 18.63 -2.57 -3.80
N TRP A 14 19.45 -1.82 -3.10
CA TRP A 14 20.74 -1.36 -3.60
C TRP A 14 21.82 -2.42 -3.47
N PRO A 15 22.87 -2.38 -4.32
CA PRO A 15 24.06 -3.18 -4.09
C PRO A 15 24.71 -2.81 -2.76
N ALA A 16 25.03 -3.80 -1.92
CA ALA A 16 25.63 -3.59 -0.61
C ALA A 16 27.03 -4.20 -0.53
N GLU A 17 27.96 -3.49 0.11
CA GLU A 17 29.34 -3.98 0.30
C GLU A 17 29.38 -5.31 1.09
N SER A 18 28.50 -5.44 2.09
CA SER A 18 28.34 -6.66 2.90
C SER A 18 27.90 -7.88 2.09
N LEU A 19 27.33 -7.68 0.90
CA LEU A 19 26.88 -8.71 -0.04
C LEU A 19 27.81 -8.86 -1.25
N GLY A 20 29.02 -8.31 -1.17
CA GLY A 20 29.98 -8.31 -2.28
C GLY A 20 29.57 -7.43 -3.44
N ASN A 21 28.97 -6.27 -3.16
CA ASN A 21 28.40 -5.31 -4.11
C ASN A 21 27.28 -5.89 -4.99
N LYS A 22 26.52 -6.84 -4.45
CA LYS A 22 25.32 -7.39 -5.07
C LYS A 22 24.07 -6.80 -4.41
N THR A 23 22.99 -6.74 -5.18
CA THR A 23 21.64 -6.50 -4.63
C THR A 23 21.16 -7.74 -3.87
N LEU A 24 20.14 -7.60 -3.05
CA LEU A 24 19.57 -8.75 -2.36
C LEU A 24 18.93 -9.77 -3.33
N LEU A 25 18.35 -9.35 -4.44
CA LEU A 25 17.87 -10.27 -5.47
C LEU A 25 19.02 -11.06 -6.12
N GLN A 26 20.15 -10.41 -6.41
CA GLN A 26 21.35 -11.12 -6.92
C GLN A 26 21.98 -12.07 -5.92
N TYR A 27 21.83 -11.80 -4.62
CA TYR A 27 22.45 -12.56 -3.55
C TYR A 27 21.59 -13.73 -3.06
N SER A 28 20.26 -13.57 -3.10
CA SER A 28 19.28 -14.56 -2.65
C SER A 28 19.17 -15.73 -3.60
N SER A 29 18.81 -16.90 -3.06
CA SER A 29 18.48 -18.08 -3.87
C SER A 29 17.04 -18.04 -4.34
N THR A 30 16.82 -17.71 -5.60
CA THR A 30 15.49 -17.52 -6.22
C THR A 30 15.30 -18.35 -7.49
N PRO A 31 15.48 -19.69 -7.41
CA PRO A 31 15.56 -20.54 -8.61
C PRO A 31 14.28 -20.57 -9.47
N TYR A 32 13.12 -20.26 -8.91
CA TYR A 32 11.87 -20.21 -9.68
C TYR A 32 11.64 -18.85 -10.34
N MET A 33 11.99 -17.75 -9.69
CA MET A 33 12.02 -16.44 -10.35
C MET A 33 13.02 -16.44 -11.51
N ASP A 34 14.22 -17.00 -11.31
CA ASP A 34 15.23 -17.15 -12.37
C ASP A 34 14.73 -18.05 -13.51
N LYS A 35 14.10 -19.18 -13.18
CA LYS A 35 13.50 -20.05 -14.17
C LYS A 35 12.44 -19.35 -15.01
N LEU A 36 11.56 -18.56 -14.39
CA LEU A 36 10.52 -17.81 -15.10
C LEU A 36 11.12 -16.67 -15.95
N ALA A 37 12.18 -16.01 -15.48
CA ALA A 37 12.92 -15.03 -16.25
C ALA A 37 13.55 -15.67 -17.51
N ALA A 38 14.24 -16.81 -17.34
CA ALA A 38 14.86 -17.54 -18.44
C ALA A 38 13.86 -18.13 -19.47
N MET A 39 12.63 -18.37 -19.05
CA MET A 39 11.54 -18.88 -19.92
C MET A 39 10.62 -17.76 -20.41
N GLY A 40 10.74 -16.57 -19.92
CA GLY A 40 9.88 -15.42 -20.19
C GLY A 40 10.63 -14.24 -20.78
N ARG A 41 10.09 -13.07 -20.55
CA ARG A 41 10.73 -11.78 -20.92
C ARG A 41 10.77 -10.88 -19.72
N THR A 42 11.80 -10.06 -19.67
CA THR A 42 12.08 -9.17 -18.56
C THR A 42 12.20 -7.71 -18.99
N GLY A 43 12.19 -6.84 -18.03
CA GLY A 43 12.39 -5.41 -18.20
C GLY A 43 12.44 -4.69 -16.87
N ARG A 44 12.36 -3.38 -16.91
CA ARG A 44 12.26 -2.51 -15.72
C ARG A 44 11.03 -1.63 -15.83
N LEU A 45 10.39 -1.36 -14.70
CA LEU A 45 9.18 -0.53 -14.63
C LEU A 45 9.42 0.69 -13.75
N ILE A 46 9.08 1.88 -14.25
CA ILE A 46 8.99 3.09 -13.45
C ILE A 46 7.63 3.07 -12.74
N THR A 47 7.63 2.71 -11.47
CA THR A 47 6.43 2.63 -10.63
C THR A 47 6.15 3.92 -9.87
N VAL A 48 7.18 4.72 -9.59
CA VAL A 48 7.07 6.03 -8.96
C VAL A 48 7.28 7.09 -10.03
N ALA A 49 6.19 7.71 -10.47
CA ALA A 49 6.25 8.77 -11.48
C ALA A 49 6.98 10.01 -10.94
N PRO A 50 7.67 10.79 -11.81
CA PRO A 50 8.32 12.04 -11.40
C PRO A 50 7.37 12.98 -10.67
N GLY A 51 7.83 13.52 -9.53
CA GLY A 51 7.05 14.43 -8.68
C GLY A 51 6.19 13.75 -7.62
N PHE A 52 6.13 12.42 -7.60
CA PHE A 52 5.46 11.67 -6.53
C PHE A 52 6.45 11.18 -5.48
N HIS A 53 6.00 11.18 -4.24
CA HIS A 53 6.76 10.57 -3.15
C HIS A 53 6.71 9.05 -3.28
N PRO A 54 7.84 8.33 -3.13
CA PRO A 54 7.83 6.87 -3.16
C PRO A 54 6.95 6.29 -2.05
N GLY A 55 6.06 5.37 -2.44
CA GLY A 55 5.16 4.70 -1.52
C GLY A 55 4.33 3.64 -2.23
N SER A 56 3.86 2.66 -1.46
CA SER A 56 3.12 1.51 -2.00
C SER A 56 1.83 1.94 -2.71
N GLU A 57 1.15 3.00 -2.26
CA GLU A 57 -0.04 3.51 -2.94
C GLU A 57 0.25 4.02 -4.35
N VAL A 58 1.33 4.78 -4.50
CA VAL A 58 1.77 5.31 -5.80
C VAL A 58 2.23 4.16 -6.70
N ALA A 59 3.09 3.31 -6.19
CA ALA A 59 3.71 2.25 -6.96
C ALA A 59 2.71 1.17 -7.40
N ASN A 60 1.82 0.71 -6.51
CA ASN A 60 0.82 -0.30 -6.86
C ASN A 60 -0.23 0.21 -7.86
N MET A 61 -0.63 1.50 -7.79
CA MET A 61 -1.46 2.11 -8.83
C MET A 61 -0.75 2.09 -10.20
N SER A 62 0.55 2.40 -10.24
CA SER A 62 1.35 2.33 -11.47
C SER A 62 1.46 0.90 -11.99
N VAL A 63 1.70 -0.10 -11.14
CA VAL A 63 1.74 -1.51 -11.53
C VAL A 63 0.40 -1.94 -12.15
N MET A 64 -0.74 -1.48 -11.61
CA MET A 64 -2.06 -1.73 -12.18
C MET A 64 -2.38 -0.89 -13.43
N GLY A 65 -1.42 -0.09 -13.93
CA GLY A 65 -1.54 0.66 -15.18
C GLY A 65 -2.32 1.97 -15.08
N TYR A 66 -2.42 2.55 -13.90
CA TYR A 66 -3.08 3.85 -13.73
C TYR A 66 -2.12 5.02 -13.92
N ASN A 67 -2.61 6.07 -14.58
CA ASN A 67 -1.89 7.33 -14.75
C ASN A 67 -2.02 8.16 -13.46
N LEU A 68 -0.98 8.16 -12.63
CA LEU A 68 -0.97 8.79 -11.31
C LEU A 68 -1.40 10.27 -11.30
N PRO A 69 -0.89 11.14 -12.18
CA PRO A 69 -1.32 12.54 -12.23
C PRO A 69 -2.83 12.73 -12.40
N LYS A 70 -3.53 11.74 -12.96
CA LYS A 70 -4.97 11.79 -13.19
C LYS A 70 -5.80 11.18 -12.08
N VAL A 71 -5.28 10.15 -11.40
CA VAL A 71 -6.09 9.33 -10.49
C VAL A 71 -5.68 9.41 -9.03
N TYR A 72 -4.43 9.78 -8.73
CA TYR A 72 -3.96 9.80 -7.34
C TYR A 72 -4.59 10.96 -6.56
N GLU A 73 -5.27 10.61 -5.47
CA GLU A 73 -6.04 11.54 -4.65
C GLU A 73 -5.56 11.57 -3.18
N GLY A 74 -4.42 10.96 -2.87
CA GLY A 74 -3.94 10.83 -1.49
C GLY A 74 -4.41 9.55 -0.80
N ARG A 75 -4.02 9.40 0.47
CA ARG A 75 -4.29 8.17 1.25
C ARG A 75 -5.71 8.09 1.82
N GLY A 76 -6.32 9.22 2.17
CA GLY A 76 -7.63 9.24 2.80
C GLY A 76 -8.70 8.41 2.07
N PRO A 77 -8.92 8.61 0.77
CA PRO A 77 -9.89 7.82 0.01
C PRO A 77 -9.56 6.32 -0.06
N LEU A 78 -8.29 5.95 -0.10
CA LEU A 78 -7.88 4.54 -0.13
C LEU A 78 -8.15 3.85 1.22
N GLU A 79 -7.89 4.54 2.32
CA GLU A 79 -8.26 4.08 3.66
C GLU A 79 -9.78 3.95 3.80
N ALA A 80 -10.56 4.89 3.23
CA ALA A 80 -12.03 4.81 3.21
C ALA A 80 -12.51 3.50 2.56
N ALA A 81 -12.01 3.21 1.36
CA ALA A 81 -12.36 1.99 0.64
C ALA A 81 -11.97 0.72 1.41
N SER A 82 -10.81 0.72 2.09
CA SER A 82 -10.32 -0.44 2.83
C SER A 82 -11.20 -0.83 4.00
N ILE A 83 -11.84 0.15 4.65
CA ILE A 83 -12.76 -0.07 5.77
C ILE A 83 -14.24 -0.10 5.36
N GLY A 84 -14.52 -0.11 4.05
CA GLY A 84 -15.87 -0.22 3.50
C GLY A 84 -16.68 1.07 3.52
N VAL A 85 -16.04 2.23 3.63
CA VAL A 85 -16.69 3.54 3.55
C VAL A 85 -16.77 4.00 2.10
N GLU A 86 -17.98 4.04 1.55
CA GLU A 86 -18.25 4.50 0.19
C GLU A 86 -18.30 6.03 0.12
N LEU A 87 -17.33 6.63 -0.55
CA LEU A 87 -17.30 8.08 -0.77
C LEU A 87 -18.24 8.48 -1.91
N GLN A 88 -19.13 9.43 -1.63
CA GLN A 88 -20.00 10.04 -2.64
C GLN A 88 -19.27 11.20 -3.35
N PRO A 89 -19.74 11.63 -4.53
CA PRO A 89 -19.21 12.82 -5.19
C PRO A 89 -19.20 14.03 -4.25
N GLY A 90 -18.04 14.67 -4.10
CA GLY A 90 -17.87 15.81 -3.19
C GLY A 90 -17.51 15.45 -1.75
N ASP A 91 -17.44 14.17 -1.38
CA ASP A 91 -16.90 13.75 -0.10
C ASP A 91 -15.37 13.85 -0.12
N MET A 92 -14.80 14.56 0.85
CA MET A 92 -13.37 14.59 1.11
C MET A 92 -13.05 13.66 2.26
N ALA A 93 -12.17 12.70 2.03
CA ALA A 93 -11.69 11.79 3.04
C ALA A 93 -10.26 12.15 3.47
N MET A 94 -9.98 12.06 4.76
CA MET A 94 -8.66 12.27 5.34
C MET A 94 -8.29 11.10 6.23
N ARG A 95 -7.07 10.61 6.14
CA ARG A 95 -6.52 9.79 7.21
C ARG A 95 -6.52 10.61 8.50
N CYS A 96 -7.05 10.04 9.57
CA CYS A 96 -7.20 10.70 10.85
C CYS A 96 -6.51 9.87 11.94
N ASN A 97 -5.28 10.24 12.28
CA ASN A 97 -4.61 9.59 13.40
C ASN A 97 -5.25 10.07 14.71
N ILE A 98 -5.29 9.17 15.71
CA ILE A 98 -5.44 9.57 17.11
C ILE A 98 -4.05 9.57 17.73
N ILE A 99 -3.64 10.70 18.29
CA ILE A 99 -2.25 10.97 18.70
C ILE A 99 -2.17 11.37 20.18
N CYS A 100 -0.95 11.39 20.72
CA CYS A 100 -0.66 11.97 22.03
C CYS A 100 -0.02 13.35 21.86
N ILE A 101 -0.65 14.37 22.45
CA ILE A 101 -0.09 15.70 22.64
C ILE A 101 0.25 15.88 24.12
N GLU A 102 1.46 16.30 24.41
CA GLU A 102 1.96 16.62 25.74
C GLU A 102 2.80 17.91 25.67
N ASP A 103 2.59 18.83 26.59
CA ASP A 103 3.29 20.14 26.64
C ASP A 103 3.24 20.91 25.28
N GLU A 104 2.06 20.98 24.67
CA GLU A 104 1.82 21.62 23.37
C GLU A 104 2.64 21.01 22.21
N LYS A 105 3.14 19.77 22.34
CA LYS A 105 3.95 19.06 21.33
C LYS A 105 3.32 17.73 20.98
N ILE A 106 3.55 17.29 19.73
CA ILE A 106 3.20 15.94 19.27
C ILE A 106 4.17 14.96 19.95
N LYS A 107 3.77 14.36 21.07
CA LYS A 107 4.60 13.40 21.79
C LYS A 107 4.82 12.14 20.96
N ASN A 108 3.75 11.57 20.43
CA ASN A 108 3.84 10.48 19.47
C ASN A 108 2.58 10.43 18.58
N HIS A 109 2.74 9.89 17.38
CA HIS A 109 1.72 9.81 16.32
C HIS A 109 0.76 8.62 16.47
N SER A 110 1.03 7.71 17.41
CA SER A 110 0.30 6.44 17.60
C SER A 110 -0.40 6.34 18.96
N ALA A 111 -0.41 7.43 19.75
CA ALA A 111 -0.91 7.43 21.12
C ALA A 111 -0.33 6.26 21.96
N GLY A 112 0.99 5.99 21.81
CA GLY A 112 1.66 4.89 22.50
C GLY A 112 1.15 3.51 22.06
N HIS A 113 0.95 3.34 20.75
CA HIS A 113 0.41 2.11 20.15
C HIS A 113 -0.94 1.71 20.74
N ILE A 114 -1.89 2.64 20.76
CA ILE A 114 -3.26 2.37 21.21
C ILE A 114 -3.85 1.17 20.48
N THR A 115 -4.63 0.33 21.19
CA THR A 115 -5.32 -0.80 20.55
C THR A 115 -6.53 -0.35 19.75
N THR A 116 -6.96 -1.18 18.80
CA THR A 116 -8.16 -0.88 17.99
C THR A 116 -9.41 -0.75 18.88
N GLU A 117 -9.53 -1.60 19.90
CA GLU A 117 -10.68 -1.62 20.81
C GLU A 117 -10.76 -0.33 21.64
N GLU A 118 -9.63 0.15 22.18
CA GLU A 118 -9.58 1.41 22.92
C GLU A 118 -9.89 2.60 21.98
N ALA A 119 -9.30 2.60 20.80
CA ALA A 119 -9.49 3.67 19.83
C ALA A 119 -10.92 3.72 19.28
N ASP A 120 -11.57 2.57 19.06
CA ASP A 120 -12.95 2.48 18.59
C ASP A 120 -13.93 3.23 19.52
N VAL A 121 -13.74 3.08 20.84
CA VAL A 121 -14.53 3.81 21.85
C VAL A 121 -14.35 5.31 21.69
N LEU A 122 -13.11 5.77 21.51
CA LEU A 122 -12.80 7.21 21.40
C LEU A 122 -13.32 7.79 20.07
N VAL A 123 -13.16 7.07 18.97
CA VAL A 123 -13.61 7.52 17.63
C VAL A 123 -15.12 7.61 17.57
N LYS A 124 -15.84 6.62 18.09
CA LYS A 124 -17.30 6.65 18.18
C LYS A 124 -17.80 7.79 19.07
N TYR A 125 -17.11 8.05 20.17
CA TYR A 125 -17.42 9.19 21.03
C TYR A 125 -17.20 10.52 20.30
N LEU A 126 -16.13 10.66 19.53
CA LEU A 126 -15.90 11.85 18.71
C LEU A 126 -16.96 12.01 17.60
N ASP A 127 -17.38 10.92 16.97
CA ASP A 127 -18.45 10.97 15.96
C ASP A 127 -19.79 11.38 16.60
N GLU A 128 -20.10 10.90 17.81
CA GLU A 128 -21.28 11.32 18.57
C GLU A 128 -21.26 12.82 18.93
N LYS A 129 -20.10 13.36 19.31
CA LYS A 129 -19.97 14.73 19.83
C LYS A 129 -19.70 15.78 18.76
N LEU A 130 -18.93 15.44 17.73
CA LEU A 130 -18.44 16.35 16.67
C LEU A 130 -19.01 15.99 15.30
N GLY A 131 -19.56 14.79 15.14
CA GLY A 131 -20.18 14.34 13.91
C GLY A 131 -21.47 15.10 13.58
N SER A 132 -21.82 15.14 12.31
CA SER A 132 -23.02 15.79 11.78
C SER A 132 -23.36 15.19 10.41
N ASP A 133 -24.41 15.66 9.75
CA ASP A 133 -24.70 15.27 8.37
C ASP A 133 -23.55 15.56 7.39
N ARG A 134 -22.61 16.43 7.78
CA ARG A 134 -21.45 16.83 6.99
C ARG A 134 -20.14 16.18 7.43
N ILE A 135 -20.01 15.77 8.68
CA ILE A 135 -18.76 15.33 9.31
C ILE A 135 -18.97 13.96 9.90
N HIS A 136 -18.12 13.00 9.52
CA HIS A 136 -18.17 11.65 10.06
C HIS A 136 -16.76 11.14 10.40
N PHE A 137 -16.65 10.48 11.55
CA PHE A 137 -15.47 9.77 11.97
C PHE A 137 -15.70 8.26 11.88
N TYR A 138 -14.75 7.52 11.28
CA TYR A 138 -14.85 6.08 11.15
C TYR A 138 -13.63 5.41 11.77
N THR A 139 -13.87 4.35 12.54
CA THR A 139 -12.80 3.56 13.14
C THR A 139 -12.07 2.74 12.09
N GLY A 140 -10.76 2.86 12.09
CA GLY A 140 -9.85 2.00 11.33
C GLY A 140 -9.11 1.03 12.27
N VAL A 141 -7.77 0.94 12.13
CA VAL A 141 -6.94 0.02 12.90
C VAL A 141 -5.99 0.79 13.81
N GLN A 142 -5.96 0.44 15.09
CA GLN A 142 -5.10 1.06 16.10
C GLN A 142 -5.30 2.59 16.16
N TYR A 143 -4.26 3.35 15.84
CA TYR A 143 -4.26 4.81 15.82
C TYR A 143 -4.72 5.42 14.48
N ARG A 144 -4.97 4.60 13.47
CA ARG A 144 -5.30 5.01 12.08
C ARG A 144 -6.81 4.95 11.85
N HIS A 145 -7.42 6.09 11.69
CA HIS A 145 -8.86 6.26 11.49
C HIS A 145 -9.13 7.14 10.27
N LEU A 146 -10.40 7.40 10.01
CA LEU A 146 -10.85 8.18 8.87
C LEU A 146 -11.73 9.34 9.32
N LEU A 147 -11.52 10.51 8.74
CA LEU A 147 -12.42 11.66 8.79
C LEU A 147 -12.98 11.90 7.38
N VAL A 148 -14.30 11.98 7.26
CA VAL A 148 -14.98 12.36 6.01
C VAL A 148 -15.70 13.67 6.21
N ILE A 149 -15.50 14.62 5.29
CA ILE A 149 -16.15 15.94 5.27
C ILE A 149 -16.84 16.11 3.94
N LYS A 150 -18.18 16.13 3.94
CA LYS A 150 -18.97 16.41 2.74
C LYS A 150 -18.77 17.86 2.29
N GLY A 151 -18.42 18.04 1.02
CA GLY A 151 -18.12 19.37 0.47
C GLY A 151 -16.84 19.99 1.02
N GLY A 152 -15.93 19.21 1.60
CA GLY A 152 -14.61 19.68 1.99
C GLY A 152 -13.72 19.97 0.78
N ASN A 153 -12.83 20.96 0.89
CA ASN A 153 -11.85 21.28 -0.13
C ASN A 153 -10.50 20.63 0.22
N LYS A 154 -9.97 19.77 -0.65
CA LYS A 154 -8.72 19.02 -0.43
C LYS A 154 -7.43 19.80 -0.60
N GLN A 155 -7.49 21.05 -1.11
CA GLN A 155 -6.30 21.89 -1.30
C GLN A 155 -5.79 22.43 0.03
N LEU A 156 -5.23 21.53 0.82
CA LEU A 156 -4.81 21.73 2.20
C LEU A 156 -3.35 21.29 2.36
N ASP A 157 -2.55 22.13 2.97
CA ASP A 157 -1.23 21.79 3.49
C ASP A 157 -1.41 21.10 4.86
N CYS A 158 -1.09 19.80 4.90
CA CYS A 158 -1.23 18.94 6.07
C CYS A 158 0.10 18.24 6.36
N THR A 159 0.55 18.28 7.61
CA THR A 159 1.78 17.62 8.03
C THR A 159 1.49 16.22 8.58
N PRO A 160 2.10 15.15 8.05
CA PRO A 160 2.01 13.81 8.64
C PRO A 160 2.59 13.81 10.06
N PRO A 161 1.88 13.29 11.08
CA PRO A 161 2.32 13.43 12.47
C PRO A 161 3.58 12.60 12.81
N HIS A 162 3.89 11.59 12.04
CA HIS A 162 5.09 10.76 12.21
C HIS A 162 6.38 11.44 11.73
N ASP A 163 6.26 12.49 10.91
CA ASP A 163 7.42 13.25 10.41
C ASP A 163 7.87 14.35 11.40
N VAL A 164 7.05 14.66 12.40
CA VAL A 164 7.25 15.81 13.29
C VAL A 164 7.18 15.47 14.78
N PRO A 165 7.83 14.39 15.24
CA PRO A 165 7.80 14.04 16.66
C PRO A 165 8.42 15.14 17.51
N LEU A 166 7.83 15.39 18.67
CA LEU A 166 8.25 16.39 19.67
C LEU A 166 8.21 17.85 19.21
N GLN A 167 7.65 18.13 18.04
CA GLN A 167 7.47 19.50 17.57
C GLN A 167 6.18 20.13 18.13
N PRO A 168 6.13 21.45 18.32
CA PRO A 168 4.92 22.18 18.70
C PRO A 168 3.81 21.95 17.66
N PHE A 169 2.60 21.57 18.13
CA PHE A 169 1.54 21.18 17.19
C PHE A 169 0.85 22.37 16.50
N ARG A 170 0.75 23.52 17.19
CA ARG A 170 -0.02 24.68 16.67
C ARG A 170 0.49 25.20 15.33
N PRO A 171 1.81 25.38 15.09
CA PRO A 171 2.33 25.81 13.78
C PRO A 171 2.10 24.77 12.67
N LEU A 172 1.86 23.50 13.03
CA LEU A 172 1.67 22.36 12.12
C LEU A 172 0.20 22.08 11.80
N MET A 173 -0.74 22.82 12.38
CA MET A 173 -2.15 22.71 12.08
C MET A 173 -2.42 22.98 10.61
N VAL A 174 -3.55 22.47 10.10
CA VAL A 174 -3.91 22.49 8.69
C VAL A 174 -3.97 23.92 8.15
N LYS A 175 -3.39 24.16 6.98
CA LYS A 175 -3.41 25.43 6.26
C LYS A 175 -4.08 25.27 4.90
N ALA A 176 -4.81 26.28 4.48
CA ALA A 176 -5.37 26.34 3.14
C ALA A 176 -4.28 26.69 2.13
N GLU A 177 -4.17 25.93 1.04
CA GLU A 177 -3.29 26.25 -0.08
C GLU A 177 -3.92 27.29 -1.03
N VAL A 178 -5.26 27.39 -0.99
CA VAL A 178 -6.04 28.32 -1.79
C VAL A 178 -7.13 28.98 -0.93
N PRO A 179 -7.61 30.18 -1.27
CA PRO A 179 -8.64 30.87 -0.50
C PRO A 179 -9.92 30.05 -0.28
N GLU A 180 -10.34 29.28 -1.28
CA GLU A 180 -11.54 28.46 -1.26
C GLU A 180 -11.45 27.30 -0.24
N ALA A 181 -10.25 26.91 0.18
CA ALA A 181 -10.02 25.87 1.20
C ALA A 181 -10.00 26.43 2.63
N GLN A 182 -10.10 27.74 2.82
CA GLN A 182 -9.96 28.38 4.14
C GLN A 182 -11.02 27.92 5.13
N GLU A 183 -12.26 27.77 4.69
CA GLU A 183 -13.36 27.26 5.54
C GLU A 183 -13.06 25.80 6.00
N THR A 184 -12.61 24.96 5.06
CA THR A 184 -12.30 23.55 5.37
C THR A 184 -11.10 23.47 6.34
N ALA A 185 -10.04 24.24 6.15
CA ALA A 185 -8.90 24.29 7.06
C ALA A 185 -9.32 24.74 8.46
N GLY A 186 -10.13 25.79 8.55
CA GLY A 186 -10.68 26.29 9.84
C GLY A 186 -11.54 25.24 10.53
N LEU A 187 -12.41 24.54 9.79
CA LEU A 187 -13.22 23.46 10.32
C LEU A 187 -12.38 22.35 10.91
N ILE A 188 -11.38 21.84 10.18
CA ILE A 188 -10.50 20.77 10.65
C ILE A 188 -9.73 21.19 11.90
N ASN A 189 -9.20 22.40 11.93
CA ASN A 189 -8.47 22.92 13.09
C ASN A 189 -9.37 23.03 14.32
N ASN A 190 -10.63 23.43 14.15
CA ASN A 190 -11.61 23.43 15.24
C ASN A 190 -11.89 22.01 15.74
N LEU A 191 -11.99 21.02 14.85
CA LEU A 191 -12.15 19.61 15.23
C LEU A 191 -10.94 19.08 16.00
N ILE A 192 -9.71 19.45 15.61
CA ILE A 192 -8.49 19.09 16.36
C ILE A 192 -8.57 19.64 17.79
N LEU A 193 -8.84 20.93 17.96
CA LEU A 193 -8.90 21.55 19.28
C LEU A 193 -10.06 21.00 20.13
N ALA A 194 -11.25 20.85 19.54
CA ALA A 194 -12.41 20.26 20.22
C ALA A 194 -12.15 18.82 20.68
N SER A 195 -11.43 18.04 19.88
CA SER A 195 -11.06 16.68 20.26
C SER A 195 -10.17 16.64 21.48
N GLN A 196 -9.26 17.60 21.64
CA GLN A 196 -8.39 17.68 22.82
C GLN A 196 -9.20 17.94 24.10
N GLU A 197 -10.19 18.84 24.03
CA GLU A 197 -11.09 19.12 25.17
C GLU A 197 -11.93 17.90 25.54
N LEU A 198 -12.51 17.22 24.54
CA LEU A 198 -13.40 16.06 24.75
C LEU A 198 -12.64 14.83 25.26
N LEU A 199 -11.40 14.62 24.79
CA LEU A 199 -10.63 13.42 25.08
C LEU A 199 -9.78 13.54 26.36
N ALA A 200 -9.54 14.75 26.88
CA ALA A 200 -8.68 14.97 28.05
C ALA A 200 -9.09 14.12 29.26
N ASP A 201 -10.36 14.11 29.61
CA ASP A 201 -10.91 13.41 30.76
C ASP A 201 -11.70 12.16 30.41
N HIS A 202 -11.60 11.68 29.17
CA HIS A 202 -12.30 10.48 28.75
C HIS A 202 -11.84 9.24 29.52
N PRO A 203 -12.76 8.35 30.00
CA PRO A 203 -12.42 7.20 30.84
C PRO A 203 -11.33 6.28 30.25
N VAL A 204 -11.29 6.09 28.95
CA VAL A 204 -10.21 5.31 28.27
C VAL A 204 -8.86 5.97 28.54
N ASN A 205 -8.75 7.29 28.39
CA ASN A 205 -7.49 8.02 28.60
C ASN A 205 -7.09 8.06 30.09
N GLN A 206 -8.05 8.20 30.99
CA GLN A 206 -7.78 8.13 32.42
C GLN A 206 -7.21 6.75 32.82
N LYS A 207 -7.77 5.67 32.27
CA LYS A 207 -7.24 4.32 32.48
C LYS A 207 -5.83 4.18 31.90
N ARG A 208 -5.59 4.67 30.69
CA ARG A 208 -4.27 4.61 30.03
C ARG A 208 -3.21 5.34 30.87
N ILE A 209 -3.52 6.55 31.34
CA ILE A 209 -2.62 7.32 32.19
C ILE A 209 -2.33 6.57 33.50
N ALA A 210 -3.35 5.98 34.14
CA ALA A 210 -3.18 5.20 35.38
C ALA A 210 -2.30 3.95 35.16
N GLU A 211 -2.28 3.40 33.92
CA GLU A 211 -1.42 2.29 33.52
C GLU A 211 -0.03 2.74 33.04
N GLY A 212 0.29 4.04 33.09
CA GLY A 212 1.56 4.59 32.60
C GLY A 212 1.69 4.61 31.06
N LYS A 213 0.57 4.56 30.36
CA LYS A 213 0.51 4.65 28.89
C LYS A 213 0.19 6.08 28.45
N ASP A 214 0.62 6.44 27.24
CA ASP A 214 0.27 7.71 26.64
C ASP A 214 -1.25 7.81 26.37
N PRO A 215 -1.92 8.92 26.72
CA PRO A 215 -3.30 9.14 26.33
C PRO A 215 -3.43 9.38 24.84
N ALA A 216 -4.56 9.00 24.26
CA ALA A 216 -4.97 9.33 22.92
C ALA A 216 -5.86 10.58 22.98
N ASN A 217 -5.24 11.75 23.08
CA ASN A 217 -5.89 12.98 23.48
C ASN A 217 -6.10 14.01 22.38
N SER A 218 -5.78 13.68 21.13
CA SER A 218 -6.04 14.56 19.97
C SER A 218 -6.23 13.75 18.71
N ILE A 219 -7.09 14.22 17.83
CA ILE A 219 -7.08 13.77 16.43
C ILE A 219 -6.02 14.55 15.65
N TRP A 220 -5.56 13.95 14.54
CA TRP A 220 -4.66 14.59 13.60
C TRP A 220 -5.00 14.15 12.17
N PRO A 221 -5.91 14.89 11.49
CA PRO A 221 -6.26 14.63 10.09
C PRO A 221 -5.15 15.08 9.13
N TRP A 222 -4.87 14.25 8.10
CA TRP A 222 -3.88 14.53 7.08
C TRP A 222 -4.16 13.74 5.80
N SER A 223 -3.46 14.02 4.70
CA SER A 223 -3.60 13.39 3.39
C SER A 223 -5.05 13.39 2.88
N PRO A 224 -5.64 14.59 2.66
CA PRO A 224 -6.98 14.74 2.12
C PRO A 224 -7.07 14.30 0.67
N GLY A 225 -8.23 13.78 0.27
CA GLY A 225 -8.52 13.45 -1.11
C GLY A 225 -9.99 13.18 -1.37
N TYR A 226 -10.35 13.17 -2.64
CA TYR A 226 -11.67 12.78 -3.11
C TYR A 226 -11.65 11.31 -3.55
N ARG A 227 -12.81 10.74 -3.87
CA ARG A 227 -12.87 9.42 -4.50
C ARG A 227 -12.01 9.42 -5.78
N PRO A 228 -11.02 8.52 -5.90
CA PRO A 228 -10.18 8.42 -7.09
C PRO A 228 -11.03 8.15 -8.34
N GLN A 229 -10.72 8.83 -9.43
CA GLN A 229 -11.33 8.58 -10.75
C GLN A 229 -10.60 7.43 -11.44
N MET A 230 -10.60 6.26 -10.78
CA MET A 230 -10.02 5.04 -11.32
C MET A 230 -11.06 4.29 -12.15
N GLU A 231 -10.76 4.09 -13.43
CA GLU A 231 -11.53 3.22 -14.28
C GLU A 231 -11.35 1.77 -13.83
N PRO A 232 -12.41 0.97 -13.62
CA PRO A 232 -12.27 -0.44 -13.29
C PRO A 232 -11.38 -1.18 -14.31
N LEU A 233 -10.57 -2.12 -13.84
CA LEU A 233 -9.68 -2.88 -14.73
C LEU A 233 -10.45 -3.65 -15.82
N SER A 234 -11.68 -4.05 -15.55
CA SER A 234 -12.57 -4.69 -16.53
C SER A 234 -13.00 -3.77 -17.68
N GLU A 235 -13.02 -2.47 -17.46
CA GLU A 235 -13.29 -1.47 -18.50
C GLU A 235 -12.00 -1.11 -19.25
N LYS A 236 -10.90 -0.96 -18.49
CA LYS A 236 -9.59 -0.60 -19.04
C LYS A 236 -8.95 -1.74 -19.84
N TYR A 237 -9.11 -2.98 -19.39
CA TYR A 237 -8.56 -4.20 -20.00
C TYR A 237 -9.68 -5.24 -20.22
N PRO A 238 -10.27 -5.31 -21.44
CA PRO A 238 -11.43 -6.16 -21.70
C PRO A 238 -11.22 -7.66 -21.46
N ALA A 239 -9.97 -8.12 -21.39
CA ALA A 239 -9.63 -9.50 -21.03
C ALA A 239 -9.92 -9.80 -19.54
N ILE A 240 -10.08 -8.79 -18.70
CA ILE A 240 -10.40 -8.92 -17.29
C ILE A 240 -11.91 -8.71 -17.09
N GLN A 241 -12.68 -9.79 -17.06
CA GLN A 241 -14.11 -9.70 -16.72
C GLN A 241 -14.32 -9.83 -15.21
N LYS A 242 -13.48 -10.64 -14.57
CA LYS A 242 -13.46 -10.84 -13.12
C LYS A 242 -12.03 -10.81 -12.62
N GLY A 243 -11.80 -10.10 -11.54
CA GLY A 243 -10.48 -10.04 -10.92
C GLY A 243 -10.55 -9.97 -9.41
N SER A 244 -9.48 -10.40 -8.76
CA SER A 244 -9.35 -10.40 -7.31
C SER A 244 -8.03 -9.79 -6.85
N VAL A 245 -8.06 -9.22 -5.64
CA VAL A 245 -6.88 -8.77 -4.90
C VAL A 245 -6.74 -9.54 -3.60
N ILE A 246 -5.52 -10.00 -3.33
CA ILE A 246 -5.12 -10.70 -2.10
C ILE A 246 -3.98 -9.91 -1.48
N SER A 247 -4.24 -9.26 -0.36
CA SER A 247 -3.25 -8.51 0.41
C SER A 247 -3.62 -8.47 1.89
N ALA A 248 -2.62 -8.46 2.76
CA ALA A 248 -2.80 -8.16 4.17
C ALA A 248 -2.82 -6.65 4.47
N VAL A 249 -2.52 -5.82 3.46
CA VAL A 249 -2.38 -4.37 3.56
C VAL A 249 -3.67 -3.70 3.14
N ASP A 250 -4.28 -2.95 4.05
CA ASP A 250 -5.54 -2.27 3.78
C ASP A 250 -5.44 -1.28 2.61
N LEU A 251 -4.33 -0.57 2.50
CA LEU A 251 -4.07 0.36 1.41
C LEU A 251 -4.16 -0.32 0.02
N ILE A 252 -3.57 -1.50 -0.12
CA ILE A 252 -3.61 -2.28 -1.36
C ILE A 252 -5.03 -2.80 -1.64
N ASN A 253 -5.74 -3.23 -0.60
CA ASN A 253 -7.14 -3.62 -0.71
C ASN A 253 -8.03 -2.44 -1.16
N GLY A 254 -7.74 -1.22 -0.69
CA GLY A 254 -8.42 0.00 -1.11
C GLY A 254 -8.18 0.33 -2.60
N ILE A 255 -6.94 0.20 -3.07
CA ILE A 255 -6.61 0.34 -4.50
C ILE A 255 -7.37 -0.71 -5.32
N GLY A 256 -7.33 -1.97 -4.89
CA GLY A 256 -8.06 -3.06 -5.53
C GLY A 256 -9.56 -2.81 -5.63
N HIS A 257 -10.17 -2.24 -4.57
CA HIS A 257 -11.59 -1.85 -4.56
C HIS A 257 -11.91 -0.85 -5.68
N TYR A 258 -11.14 0.25 -5.76
CA TYR A 258 -11.35 1.25 -6.82
C TYR A 258 -11.01 0.73 -8.23
N ALA A 259 -10.10 -0.24 -8.31
CA ALA A 259 -9.79 -0.95 -9.56
C ALA A 259 -10.86 -1.98 -9.97
N GLY A 260 -11.92 -2.14 -9.19
CA GLY A 260 -13.01 -3.09 -9.44
C GLY A 260 -12.65 -4.54 -9.12
N LEU A 261 -11.61 -4.78 -8.33
CA LEU A 261 -11.19 -6.12 -7.90
C LEU A 261 -11.92 -6.56 -6.63
N ARG A 262 -12.28 -7.82 -6.60
CA ARG A 262 -12.85 -8.46 -5.41
C ARG A 262 -11.75 -8.74 -4.37
N ARG A 263 -11.89 -8.18 -3.17
CA ARG A 263 -11.00 -8.50 -2.05
C ARG A 263 -11.22 -9.94 -1.59
N ILE A 264 -10.13 -10.68 -1.42
CA ILE A 264 -10.13 -12.01 -0.80
C ILE A 264 -9.39 -11.91 0.54
N ALA A 265 -10.14 -12.07 1.63
CA ALA A 265 -9.54 -12.19 2.96
C ALA A 265 -8.94 -13.58 3.15
N VAL A 266 -7.72 -13.64 3.67
CA VAL A 266 -6.97 -14.88 3.86
C VAL A 266 -6.62 -15.04 5.33
N GLU A 267 -6.97 -16.19 5.90
CA GLU A 267 -6.65 -16.52 7.29
C GLU A 267 -5.13 -16.62 7.48
N GLY A 268 -4.61 -15.95 8.50
CA GLY A 268 -3.19 -15.90 8.82
C GLY A 268 -2.36 -15.01 7.88
N ALA A 269 -3.01 -14.23 6.99
CA ALA A 269 -2.32 -13.24 6.20
C ALA A 269 -1.92 -12.04 7.07
N THR A 270 -0.63 -11.74 7.08
CA THR A 270 -0.02 -10.56 7.72
C THR A 270 0.91 -9.86 6.74
N GLY A 271 1.35 -8.63 7.06
CA GLY A 271 2.41 -7.93 6.34
C GLY A 271 3.83 -8.38 6.73
N LEU A 272 3.99 -9.29 7.69
CA LEU A 272 5.28 -9.68 8.25
C LEU A 272 5.87 -10.94 7.61
N TYR A 273 7.13 -11.22 7.92
CA TYR A 273 7.88 -12.39 7.43
C TYR A 273 7.25 -13.75 7.77
N ASN A 274 6.43 -13.81 8.82
CA ASN A 274 5.73 -15.01 9.28
C ASN A 274 4.30 -15.11 8.75
N THR A 275 3.94 -14.33 7.73
CA THR A 275 2.64 -14.43 7.05
C THR A 275 2.38 -15.85 6.56
N ASN A 276 1.10 -16.25 6.49
CA ASN A 276 0.73 -17.54 5.93
C ASN A 276 0.78 -17.47 4.38
N TYR A 277 1.96 -17.73 3.82
CA TYR A 277 2.19 -17.76 2.37
C TYR A 277 1.33 -18.81 1.67
N GLU A 278 1.19 -20.00 2.29
CA GLU A 278 0.46 -21.13 1.72
C GLU A 278 -1.02 -20.82 1.56
N ASN A 279 -1.64 -20.20 2.55
CA ASN A 279 -3.05 -19.80 2.47
C ASN A 279 -3.25 -18.69 1.42
N LYS A 280 -2.31 -17.75 1.30
CA LYS A 280 -2.36 -16.73 0.23
C LYS A 280 -2.29 -17.36 -1.16
N VAL A 281 -1.40 -18.34 -1.35
CA VAL A 281 -1.28 -19.08 -2.63
C VAL A 281 -2.53 -19.92 -2.89
N ALA A 282 -3.04 -20.63 -1.90
CA ALA A 282 -4.26 -21.42 -2.05
C ALA A 282 -5.46 -20.54 -2.47
N ALA A 283 -5.60 -19.37 -1.84
CA ALA A 283 -6.63 -18.40 -2.19
C ALA A 283 -6.47 -17.86 -3.63
N ALA A 284 -5.22 -17.58 -4.06
CA ALA A 284 -4.94 -17.13 -5.42
C ALA A 284 -5.25 -18.20 -6.47
N LEU A 285 -4.86 -19.45 -6.22
CA LEU A 285 -5.15 -20.59 -7.11
C LEU A 285 -6.65 -20.88 -7.19
N GLU A 286 -7.38 -20.76 -6.07
CA GLU A 286 -8.83 -20.93 -6.07
C GLU A 286 -9.52 -19.79 -6.83
N ALA A 287 -9.07 -18.55 -6.65
CA ALA A 287 -9.56 -17.39 -7.40
C ALA A 287 -9.33 -17.56 -8.90
N LEU A 288 -8.15 -18.00 -9.33
CA LEU A 288 -7.83 -18.23 -10.75
C LEU A 288 -8.74 -19.25 -11.43
N LYS A 289 -9.44 -20.10 -10.72
CA LYS A 289 -10.42 -21.04 -11.34
C LYS A 289 -11.61 -20.29 -11.95
N THR A 290 -11.98 -19.15 -11.42
CA THR A 290 -13.16 -18.36 -11.81
C THR A 290 -12.88 -16.96 -12.29
N ASP A 291 -11.72 -16.41 -11.90
CA ASP A 291 -11.32 -15.05 -12.21
C ASP A 291 -10.28 -15.05 -13.34
N ASP A 292 -10.28 -13.99 -14.14
CA ASP A 292 -9.35 -13.80 -15.26
C ASP A 292 -8.05 -13.14 -14.80
N PHE A 293 -8.10 -12.45 -13.65
CA PHE A 293 -6.98 -11.70 -13.10
C PHE A 293 -6.89 -11.81 -11.58
N VAL A 294 -5.70 -12.08 -11.07
CA VAL A 294 -5.40 -12.08 -9.63
C VAL A 294 -4.19 -11.21 -9.34
N TYR A 295 -4.36 -10.28 -8.41
CA TYR A 295 -3.28 -9.47 -7.84
C TYR A 295 -2.91 -10.02 -6.47
N LEU A 296 -1.78 -10.72 -6.39
CA LEU A 296 -1.28 -11.35 -5.17
C LEU A 296 -0.12 -10.52 -4.60
N HIS A 297 -0.37 -9.87 -3.47
CA HIS A 297 0.56 -8.96 -2.81
C HIS A 297 1.16 -9.58 -1.54
N ILE A 298 2.48 -9.53 -1.42
CA ILE A 298 3.28 -10.05 -0.29
C ILE A 298 4.17 -8.91 0.23
N GLU A 299 3.91 -8.44 1.45
CA GLU A 299 4.54 -7.26 2.06
C GLU A 299 5.91 -7.53 2.72
N ALA A 300 6.16 -8.77 3.12
CA ALA A 300 7.22 -9.14 4.06
C ALA A 300 8.62 -8.57 3.76
N SER A 301 8.98 -8.37 2.49
CA SER A 301 10.28 -7.83 2.09
C SER A 301 10.40 -6.32 2.32
N ASP A 302 9.30 -5.58 2.24
CA ASP A 302 9.26 -4.15 2.55
C ASP A 302 9.52 -3.89 4.03
N GLU A 303 8.80 -4.58 4.91
CA GLU A 303 8.99 -4.50 6.36
C GLU A 303 10.43 -4.82 6.77
N ALA A 304 11.01 -5.87 6.19
CA ALA A 304 12.42 -6.21 6.44
C ALA A 304 13.39 -5.13 5.94
N GLY A 305 13.07 -4.47 4.84
CA GLY A 305 13.81 -3.32 4.32
C GLY A 305 13.78 -2.13 5.27
N HIS A 306 12.61 -1.80 5.82
CA HIS A 306 12.43 -0.75 6.83
C HIS A 306 13.18 -1.04 8.14
N GLU A 307 13.27 -2.30 8.54
CA GLU A 307 14.08 -2.72 9.69
C GLU A 307 15.60 -2.60 9.38
N GLY A 308 15.98 -2.57 8.11
CA GLY A 308 17.38 -2.58 7.67
C GLY A 308 18.05 -3.93 7.92
N ASP A 309 17.29 -5.01 8.00
CA ASP A 309 17.78 -6.36 8.26
C ASP A 309 17.98 -7.13 6.95
N PHE A 310 19.20 -7.13 6.44
CA PHE A 310 19.59 -7.84 5.22
C PHE A 310 19.29 -9.34 5.25
N LYS A 311 19.47 -9.99 6.41
CA LYS A 311 19.23 -11.44 6.54
C LYS A 311 17.73 -11.74 6.53
N LEU A 312 16.94 -10.91 7.21
CA LEU A 312 15.50 -11.04 7.22
C LEU A 312 14.95 -10.78 5.82
N LYS A 313 15.42 -9.73 5.14
CA LYS A 313 14.95 -9.42 3.77
C LYS A 313 15.36 -10.52 2.78
N GLN A 314 16.58 -11.05 2.84
CA GLN A 314 16.97 -12.24 2.08
C GLN A 314 16.01 -13.41 2.33
N PHE A 315 15.72 -13.72 3.58
CA PHE A 315 14.81 -14.78 3.97
C PHE A 315 13.40 -14.58 3.39
N THR A 316 12.88 -13.35 3.39
CA THR A 316 11.55 -13.05 2.82
C THR A 316 11.53 -13.18 1.30
N ILE A 317 12.58 -12.76 0.59
CA ILE A 317 12.74 -12.93 -0.86
C ILE A 317 12.79 -14.41 -1.23
N GLU A 318 13.59 -15.21 -0.51
CA GLU A 318 13.69 -16.66 -0.73
C GLU A 318 12.38 -17.39 -0.42
N ASN A 319 11.62 -16.92 0.58
CA ASN A 319 10.27 -17.43 0.85
C ASN A 319 9.27 -17.06 -0.26
N LEU A 320 9.35 -15.85 -0.81
CA LEU A 320 8.51 -15.47 -1.95
C LEU A 320 8.75 -16.44 -3.12
N ASP A 321 10.01 -16.71 -3.47
CA ASP A 321 10.34 -17.68 -4.53
C ASP A 321 9.82 -19.07 -4.20
N LYS A 322 10.19 -19.61 -3.04
CA LYS A 322 9.96 -21.01 -2.66
C LYS A 322 8.49 -21.30 -2.32
N ARG A 323 7.83 -20.36 -1.62
CA ARG A 323 6.49 -20.59 -1.01
C ARG A 323 5.36 -19.90 -1.77
N VAL A 324 5.67 -19.03 -2.74
CA VAL A 324 4.66 -18.34 -3.56
C VAL A 324 4.90 -18.60 -5.04
N VAL A 325 6.00 -18.14 -5.62
CA VAL A 325 6.26 -18.27 -7.08
C VAL A 325 6.29 -19.71 -7.50
N ARG A 326 7.07 -20.54 -6.82
CA ARG A 326 7.15 -21.99 -7.10
C ARG A 326 5.79 -22.68 -7.07
N PRO A 327 5.01 -22.67 -5.99
CA PRO A 327 3.75 -23.41 -5.96
C PRO A 327 2.72 -22.86 -6.93
N VAL A 328 2.68 -21.55 -7.20
CA VAL A 328 1.81 -20.98 -8.23
C VAL A 328 2.20 -21.54 -9.60
N TYR A 329 3.47 -21.45 -10.00
CA TYR A 329 3.93 -21.95 -11.29
C TYR A 329 3.67 -23.46 -11.45
N GLU A 330 4.06 -24.27 -10.46
CA GLU A 330 3.90 -25.73 -10.51
C GLU A 330 2.41 -26.15 -10.58
N ALA A 331 1.51 -25.37 -9.99
CA ALA A 331 0.08 -25.64 -10.05
C ALA A 331 -0.52 -25.32 -11.42
N VAL A 332 -0.13 -24.19 -12.05
CA VAL A 332 -0.82 -23.69 -13.24
C VAL A 332 -0.16 -24.07 -14.56
N LYS A 333 1.09 -24.55 -14.56
CA LYS A 333 1.86 -24.85 -15.79
C LYS A 333 1.20 -25.88 -16.72
N ASP A 334 0.39 -26.76 -16.16
CA ASP A 334 -0.28 -27.86 -16.90
C ASP A 334 -1.81 -27.63 -17.02
N TRP A 335 -2.30 -26.42 -16.72
CA TRP A 335 -3.73 -26.12 -16.88
C TRP A 335 -4.10 -26.00 -18.35
N ASP A 336 -5.28 -26.53 -18.72
CA ASP A 336 -5.82 -26.42 -20.10
C ASP A 336 -5.97 -24.96 -20.52
N GLU A 337 -6.44 -24.09 -19.62
CA GLU A 337 -6.42 -22.66 -19.83
C GLU A 337 -5.10 -22.07 -19.33
N PRO A 338 -4.24 -21.55 -20.21
CA PRO A 338 -2.92 -21.05 -19.84
C PRO A 338 -3.02 -19.85 -18.91
N VAL A 339 -2.04 -19.74 -18.00
CA VAL A 339 -1.91 -18.64 -17.04
C VAL A 339 -0.64 -17.86 -17.34
N ALA A 340 -0.78 -16.56 -17.54
CA ALA A 340 0.34 -15.63 -17.56
C ALA A 340 0.72 -15.24 -16.15
N ILE A 341 2.01 -15.26 -15.84
CA ILE A 341 2.58 -14.92 -14.53
C ILE A 341 3.49 -13.71 -14.71
N ALA A 342 3.25 -12.66 -13.94
CA ALA A 342 4.21 -11.58 -13.75
C ALA A 342 4.72 -11.58 -12.31
N VAL A 343 6.03 -11.31 -12.14
CA VAL A 343 6.65 -11.14 -10.83
C VAL A 343 7.43 -9.83 -10.83
N LEU A 344 7.19 -9.00 -9.83
CA LEU A 344 7.89 -7.73 -9.66
C LEU A 344 7.79 -7.23 -8.22
N PRO A 345 8.72 -6.36 -7.75
CA PRO A 345 8.47 -5.44 -6.65
C PRO A 345 7.63 -4.25 -7.12
N ASP A 346 7.08 -3.50 -6.17
CA ASP A 346 6.45 -2.22 -6.46
C ASP A 346 7.45 -1.05 -6.40
N HIS A 347 8.35 -1.02 -5.43
CA HIS A 347 9.44 -0.06 -5.28
C HIS A 347 10.64 -0.71 -4.60
N PRO A 348 11.83 -0.09 -4.65
CA PRO A 348 12.92 -0.46 -3.76
C PRO A 348 12.65 0.02 -2.33
N THR A 349 13.07 -0.80 -1.35
CA THR A 349 13.15 -0.41 0.07
C THR A 349 14.54 -0.80 0.58
N PRO A 350 15.58 -0.03 0.18
CA PRO A 350 16.95 -0.39 0.49
C PRO A 350 17.20 -0.51 2.00
N CYS A 351 17.75 -1.64 2.43
CA CYS A 351 18.06 -1.90 3.84
C CYS A 351 18.99 -0.84 4.45
N GLU A 352 19.91 -0.28 3.66
CA GLU A 352 20.81 0.78 4.12
C GLU A 352 20.07 2.09 4.40
N LEU A 353 19.03 2.39 3.60
CA LEU A 353 18.23 3.62 3.69
C LEU A 353 17.03 3.47 4.62
N ARG A 354 16.45 2.27 4.74
CA ARG A 354 15.28 1.94 5.55
C ARG A 354 14.01 2.72 5.16
N THR A 355 13.91 3.11 3.91
CA THR A 355 12.74 3.77 3.34
C THR A 355 12.70 3.55 1.84
N HIS A 356 11.57 3.92 1.23
CA HIS A 356 11.31 3.72 -0.19
C HIS A 356 12.13 4.65 -1.08
N THR A 357 12.47 4.17 -2.26
CA THR A 357 13.11 4.96 -3.33
C THR A 357 12.37 4.81 -4.65
N ALA A 358 12.76 5.58 -5.67
CA ALA A 358 12.02 5.74 -6.92
C ALA A 358 12.72 5.14 -8.14
N GLU A 359 13.79 4.35 -7.94
CA GLU A 359 14.46 3.70 -9.07
C GLU A 359 13.54 2.71 -9.76
N PRO A 360 13.66 2.54 -11.09
CA PRO A 360 12.89 1.54 -11.81
C PRO A 360 13.12 0.13 -11.25
N VAL A 361 12.05 -0.63 -11.07
CA VAL A 361 12.09 -1.98 -10.52
C VAL A 361 12.16 -3.05 -11.62
N PRO A 362 12.84 -4.20 -11.40
CA PRO A 362 12.83 -5.30 -12.33
C PRO A 362 11.44 -5.96 -12.40
N PHE A 363 11.05 -6.44 -13.56
CA PHE A 363 9.89 -7.29 -13.73
C PHE A 363 10.16 -8.42 -14.71
N LEU A 364 9.42 -9.51 -14.55
CA LEU A 364 9.34 -10.60 -15.53
C LEU A 364 7.88 -10.86 -15.91
N ILE A 365 7.67 -11.28 -17.16
CA ILE A 365 6.41 -11.79 -17.70
C ILE A 365 6.67 -13.14 -18.32
N TYR A 366 5.94 -14.15 -17.87
CA TYR A 366 5.95 -15.50 -18.41
C TYR A 366 4.54 -15.93 -18.78
N TYR A 367 4.39 -16.57 -19.92
CA TYR A 367 3.20 -17.35 -20.30
C TYR A 367 3.62 -18.51 -21.23
N PRO A 368 2.85 -19.62 -21.27
CA PRO A 368 3.18 -20.74 -22.17
C PRO A 368 3.27 -20.30 -23.64
N GLY A 369 4.41 -20.57 -24.25
CA GLY A 369 4.66 -20.23 -25.66
C GLY A 369 5.25 -18.83 -25.90
N ILE A 370 5.58 -18.07 -24.86
CA ILE A 370 6.35 -16.83 -25.04
C ILE A 370 7.76 -17.18 -25.57
N GLU A 371 8.26 -16.43 -26.56
CA GLU A 371 9.69 -16.50 -26.89
C GLU A 371 10.48 -15.74 -25.84
N PRO A 372 11.41 -16.43 -25.13
CA PRO A 372 12.18 -15.80 -24.06
C PRO A 372 13.17 -14.76 -24.61
N ASP A 373 13.56 -13.82 -23.76
CA ASP A 373 14.69 -12.95 -24.03
C ASP A 373 16.03 -13.57 -23.57
N CYS A 374 17.10 -12.79 -23.54
CA CYS A 374 18.43 -13.30 -23.19
C CYS A 374 18.68 -13.42 -21.68
N VAL A 375 17.78 -12.92 -20.83
CA VAL A 375 17.96 -12.82 -19.39
C VAL A 375 17.77 -14.18 -18.71
N GLN A 376 18.68 -14.57 -17.86
CA GLN A 376 18.70 -15.89 -17.22
C GLN A 376 18.42 -15.83 -15.71
N THR A 377 18.51 -14.67 -15.09
CA THR A 377 18.27 -14.44 -13.67
C THR A 377 17.34 -13.26 -13.47
N PHE A 378 16.58 -13.29 -12.38
CA PHE A 378 15.66 -12.21 -12.04
C PHE A 378 16.27 -11.29 -10.98
N ASP A 379 16.86 -10.20 -11.41
CA ASP A 379 17.43 -9.17 -10.53
C ASP A 379 17.50 -7.80 -11.23
N GLU A 380 17.81 -6.76 -10.46
CA GLU A 380 17.85 -5.36 -10.91
C GLU A 380 18.90 -5.13 -11.99
N VAL A 381 19.98 -5.92 -12.00
CA VAL A 381 21.11 -5.78 -12.95
C VAL A 381 20.82 -6.57 -14.22
N ALA A 382 20.41 -7.83 -14.10
CA ALA A 382 20.15 -8.69 -15.25
C ALA A 382 18.98 -8.16 -16.10
N CYS A 383 17.91 -7.65 -15.46
CA CYS A 383 16.71 -7.14 -16.14
C CYS A 383 16.95 -5.83 -16.92
N VAL A 384 18.14 -5.22 -16.83
CA VAL A 384 18.55 -4.10 -17.71
C VAL A 384 18.59 -4.53 -19.18
N GLU A 385 19.02 -5.79 -19.43
CA GLU A 385 19.12 -6.38 -20.76
C GLU A 385 17.82 -7.00 -21.26
N GLY A 386 16.76 -6.92 -20.46
CA GLY A 386 15.45 -7.47 -20.82
C GLY A 386 14.82 -6.82 -22.04
N SER A 387 14.11 -7.62 -22.84
CA SER A 387 13.56 -7.20 -24.14
C SER A 387 12.46 -6.13 -24.06
N TYR A 388 11.84 -5.96 -22.88
CA TYR A 388 10.88 -4.87 -22.67
C TYR A 388 11.54 -3.51 -22.40
N GLY A 389 12.83 -3.48 -22.05
CA GLY A 389 13.53 -2.24 -21.68
C GLY A 389 12.95 -1.60 -20.44
N ILE A 390 12.71 -0.28 -20.49
CA ILE A 390 12.08 0.46 -19.38
C ILE A 390 10.65 0.80 -19.79
N LEU A 391 9.68 0.33 -19.02
CA LEU A 391 8.26 0.64 -19.16
C LEU A 391 7.82 1.67 -18.11
N LYS A 392 6.73 2.38 -18.36
CA LYS A 392 6.14 3.39 -17.50
C LYS A 392 4.62 3.45 -17.69
N GLU A 393 3.94 4.10 -16.76
CA GLU A 393 2.48 4.30 -16.83
C GLU A 393 1.73 2.96 -17.02
N ASP A 394 0.93 2.83 -18.07
CA ASP A 394 0.16 1.62 -18.37
C ASP A 394 0.87 0.61 -19.30
N GLU A 395 2.10 0.92 -19.71
CA GLU A 395 2.82 0.08 -20.69
C GLU A 395 3.04 -1.36 -20.18
N PHE A 396 3.34 -1.53 -18.87
CA PHE A 396 3.49 -2.87 -18.28
C PHE A 396 2.19 -3.69 -18.37
N MET A 397 1.08 -3.12 -17.93
CA MET A 397 -0.21 -3.80 -18.00
C MET A 397 -0.64 -4.04 -19.43
N ASN A 398 -0.38 -3.10 -20.34
CA ASN A 398 -0.65 -3.29 -21.77
C ASN A 398 0.14 -4.47 -22.35
N GLU A 399 1.42 -4.62 -21.98
CA GLU A 399 2.22 -5.78 -22.42
C GLU A 399 1.73 -7.08 -21.78
N PHE A 400 1.42 -7.05 -20.46
CA PHE A 400 0.97 -8.23 -19.72
C PHE A 400 -0.40 -8.73 -20.19
N MET A 401 -1.31 -7.84 -20.56
CA MET A 401 -2.69 -8.16 -20.96
C MET A 401 -2.90 -8.41 -22.45
N LYS A 402 -1.85 -8.28 -23.28
CA LYS A 402 -1.95 -8.46 -24.74
C LYS A 402 -2.30 -9.87 -25.22
N LYS A 403 -2.26 -10.87 -24.33
CA LYS A 403 -2.40 -12.29 -24.73
C LYS A 403 -3.65 -12.94 -24.17
#